data_0b656dd18b585c7fd51827f81562ef00
#
_entry.id   0b656dd18b585c7fd51827f81562ef00
#
_cell.length_a   1.000
_cell.length_b   1.000
_cell.length_c   1.000
_cell.angle_alpha   90.00
_cell.angle_beta   90.00
_cell.angle_gamma   90.00
#
_symmetry.space_group_name_H-M   'P 1'
#
loop_
_entity.id
_entity.type
_entity.pdbx_description
1 polymer ?
#
loop_
_entity_poly.entity_id
_entity_poly.type
_entity_poly.pdbx_seq_one_letter_code
_entity_poly.pdbx_strand_id
1 'polypeptide(L)'
;MARQKWLTRLAASSGLLFVVLADYRMIRGSDPASPDLTSSGQSVVQYAAGHPVGPVWVELLAMVLLLVFAIVLYGRLRSAEPAPGAVAIAVLAGGLLAVSLKIASFPAVMVLYSRGGETDPATAYALMAMNDYSFMFSLVGQSLMLGAVGVAGILYGGIPRWLAASGGVVGVALFVNASANLSTGATFFVAELLFLLWVVVASITLMIRTGARSSSLVRAEVAIAAR
;
A
#
# COMPACT_ATOMS: atom_id res chain seq x y z
N MET A 1 24.10 4.67 18.04
CA MET A 1 22.99 5.62 17.83
C MET A 1 22.82 6.09 16.36
N ALA A 2 23.88 6.54 15.66
CA ALA A 2 23.76 7.03 14.26
C ALA A 2 23.17 5.99 13.28
N ARG A 3 23.62 4.72 13.32
CA ARG A 3 23.16 3.62 12.46
C ARG A 3 21.66 3.34 12.62
N GLN A 4 21.14 3.36 13.85
CA GLN A 4 19.73 3.10 14.13
C GLN A 4 18.82 4.22 13.60
N LYS A 5 19.29 5.47 13.64
CA LYS A 5 18.55 6.63 13.08
C LYS A 5 18.47 6.56 11.56
N TRP A 6 19.54 6.15 10.90
CA TRP A 6 19.57 6.01 9.46
C TRP A 6 18.62 4.89 8.99
N LEU A 7 18.62 3.74 9.65
CA LEU A 7 17.71 2.64 9.37
C LEU A 7 16.24 3.05 9.52
N THR A 8 15.90 3.82 10.56
CA THR A 8 14.51 4.29 10.75
C THR A 8 14.08 5.28 9.68
N ARG A 9 14.98 6.14 9.18
CA ARG A 9 14.68 7.04 8.06
C ARG A 9 14.53 6.30 6.74
N LEU A 10 15.41 5.35 6.45
CA LEU A 10 15.26 4.49 5.27
C LEU A 10 13.96 3.71 5.31
N ALA A 11 13.64 3.13 6.46
CA ALA A 11 12.37 2.41 6.61
C ALA A 11 11.16 3.34 6.46
N ALA A 12 11.23 4.60 6.91
CA ALA A 12 10.17 5.58 6.68
C ALA A 12 10.07 6.04 5.22
N SER A 13 11.17 6.05 4.45
CA SER A 13 11.16 6.37 3.03
C SER A 13 10.57 5.25 2.16
N SER A 14 10.38 4.04 2.70
CA SER A 14 9.81 2.93 1.94
C SER A 14 8.41 3.24 1.39
N GLY A 15 7.59 4.01 2.13
CA GLY A 15 6.30 4.44 1.64
C GLY A 15 6.39 5.39 0.43
N LEU A 16 7.37 6.30 0.39
CA LEU A 16 7.61 7.15 -0.79
C LEU A 16 8.04 6.32 -2.00
N LEU A 17 8.99 5.40 -1.79
CA LEU A 17 9.45 4.52 -2.86
C LEU A 17 8.34 3.59 -3.36
N PHE A 18 7.48 3.10 -2.45
CA PHE A 18 6.27 2.36 -2.84
C PHE A 18 5.40 3.19 -3.79
N VAL A 19 5.08 4.44 -3.43
CA VAL A 19 4.22 5.30 -4.26
C VAL A 19 4.85 5.56 -5.61
N VAL A 20 6.15 5.86 -5.68
CA VAL A 20 6.85 6.08 -6.96
C VAL A 20 6.77 4.84 -7.87
N LEU A 21 6.91 3.63 -7.31
CA LEU A 21 6.81 2.40 -8.10
C LEU A 21 5.35 2.07 -8.49
N ALA A 22 4.39 2.35 -7.61
CA ALA A 22 2.97 2.18 -7.90
C ALA A 22 2.50 3.15 -9.00
N ASP A 23 2.86 4.44 -8.91
CA ASP A 23 2.56 5.45 -9.94
C ASP A 23 3.22 5.12 -11.28
N TYR A 24 4.47 4.65 -11.27
CA TYR A 24 5.13 4.19 -12.49
C TYR A 24 4.31 3.12 -13.21
N ARG A 25 3.72 2.18 -12.47
CA ARG A 25 2.85 1.13 -13.02
C ARG A 25 1.51 1.68 -13.47
N MET A 26 0.89 2.59 -12.71
CA MET A 26 -0.36 3.24 -13.12
C MET A 26 -0.21 4.00 -14.44
N ILE A 27 0.85 4.78 -14.58
CA ILE A 27 1.11 5.57 -15.80
C ILE A 27 1.42 4.66 -17.00
N ARG A 28 2.22 3.61 -16.79
CA ARG A 28 2.58 2.66 -17.86
C ARG A 28 1.49 1.66 -18.18
N GLY A 29 0.62 1.34 -17.22
CA GLY A 29 -0.48 0.38 -17.35
C GLY A 29 -1.82 1.01 -17.71
N SER A 30 -1.92 2.33 -17.79
CA SER A 30 -3.14 3.04 -18.20
C SER A 30 -3.29 3.05 -19.73
N ASP A 31 -3.39 1.86 -20.32
CA ASP A 31 -3.76 1.72 -21.71
C ASP A 31 -5.31 1.76 -21.80
N PRO A 32 -5.90 2.75 -22.50
CA PRO A 32 -7.36 2.81 -22.69
C PRO A 32 -7.94 1.57 -23.39
N ALA A 33 -7.10 0.80 -24.11
CA ALA A 33 -7.50 -0.45 -24.76
C ALA A 33 -7.43 -1.66 -23.82
N SER A 34 -6.95 -1.48 -22.57
CA SER A 34 -6.87 -2.57 -21.60
C SER A 34 -8.26 -3.13 -21.29
N PRO A 35 -8.47 -4.45 -21.41
CA PRO A 35 -9.74 -5.08 -21.08
C PRO A 35 -10.08 -4.87 -19.60
N ASP A 36 -11.37 -4.78 -19.32
CA ASP A 36 -11.97 -4.72 -18.00
C ASP A 36 -12.92 -5.91 -17.76
N LEU A 37 -13.56 -5.94 -16.57
CA LEU A 37 -14.50 -7.01 -16.21
C LEU A 37 -15.77 -7.08 -17.08
N THR A 38 -16.01 -6.07 -17.93
CA THR A 38 -17.14 -6.07 -18.91
C THR A 38 -16.71 -6.56 -20.27
N SER A 39 -15.39 -6.75 -20.48
CA SER A 39 -14.82 -7.15 -21.75
C SER A 39 -15.08 -8.63 -22.07
N SER A 40 -15.13 -8.98 -23.35
CA SER A 40 -15.21 -10.38 -23.76
C SER A 40 -13.88 -11.12 -23.54
N GLY A 41 -13.93 -12.43 -23.29
CA GLY A 41 -12.70 -13.22 -23.22
C GLY A 41 -11.84 -13.16 -24.48
N GLN A 42 -12.48 -12.98 -25.66
CA GLN A 42 -11.76 -12.83 -26.93
C GLN A 42 -10.96 -11.53 -26.98
N SER A 43 -11.50 -10.41 -26.46
CA SER A 43 -10.75 -9.15 -26.37
C SER A 43 -9.58 -9.25 -25.39
N VAL A 44 -9.74 -10.00 -24.29
CA VAL A 44 -8.65 -10.28 -23.33
C VAL A 44 -7.50 -11.05 -24.01
N VAL A 45 -7.80 -12.09 -24.79
CA VAL A 45 -6.81 -12.86 -25.55
C VAL A 45 -6.07 -11.98 -26.55
N GLN A 46 -6.81 -11.18 -27.34
CA GLN A 46 -6.22 -10.28 -28.33
C GLN A 46 -5.30 -9.24 -27.70
N TYR A 47 -5.74 -8.65 -26.58
CA TYR A 47 -4.93 -7.70 -25.86
C TYR A 47 -3.65 -8.34 -25.30
N ALA A 48 -3.76 -9.49 -24.63
CA ALA A 48 -2.63 -10.20 -24.06
C ALA A 48 -1.62 -10.65 -25.13
N ALA A 49 -2.08 -11.04 -26.31
CA ALA A 49 -1.21 -11.42 -27.44
C ALA A 49 -0.37 -10.24 -27.98
N GLY A 50 -0.89 -9.03 -27.91
CA GLY A 50 -0.22 -7.80 -28.37
C GLY A 50 0.67 -7.12 -27.33
N HIS A 51 0.58 -7.54 -26.05
CA HIS A 51 1.25 -6.86 -24.96
C HIS A 51 2.11 -7.83 -24.15
N PRO A 52 3.43 -7.66 -24.10
CA PRO A 52 4.29 -8.53 -23.30
C PRO A 52 4.06 -8.27 -21.80
N VAL A 53 4.35 -9.29 -21.00
CA VAL A 53 4.36 -9.16 -19.53
C VAL A 53 5.26 -8.00 -19.12
N GLY A 54 4.71 -7.01 -18.46
CA GLY A 54 5.49 -5.91 -17.90
C GLY A 54 6.45 -6.40 -16.80
N PRO A 55 7.36 -5.55 -16.31
CA PRO A 55 8.36 -5.94 -15.32
C PRO A 55 7.68 -6.19 -13.96
N VAL A 56 7.20 -7.42 -13.74
CA VAL A 56 6.51 -7.88 -12.50
C VAL A 56 7.35 -7.61 -11.25
N TRP A 57 8.68 -7.63 -11.36
CA TRP A 57 9.56 -7.32 -10.24
C TRP A 57 9.36 -5.91 -9.66
N VAL A 58 8.90 -4.94 -10.48
CA VAL A 58 8.58 -3.58 -10.00
C VAL A 58 7.41 -3.61 -9.03
N GLU A 59 6.36 -4.37 -9.35
CA GLU A 59 5.21 -4.54 -8.47
C GLU A 59 5.58 -5.33 -7.20
N LEU A 60 6.37 -6.40 -7.33
CA LEU A 60 6.86 -7.15 -6.19
C LEU A 60 7.65 -6.25 -5.24
N LEU A 61 8.54 -5.42 -5.78
CA LEU A 61 9.32 -4.48 -4.98
C LEU A 61 8.41 -3.43 -4.31
N ALA A 62 7.41 -2.92 -5.03
CA ALA A 62 6.43 -2.00 -4.45
C ALA A 62 5.69 -2.66 -3.26
N MET A 63 5.24 -3.91 -3.40
CA MET A 63 4.58 -4.64 -2.31
C MET A 63 5.49 -4.85 -1.10
N VAL A 64 6.76 -5.20 -1.31
CA VAL A 64 7.75 -5.29 -0.21
C VAL A 64 7.93 -3.95 0.49
N LEU A 65 7.99 -2.84 -0.26
CA LEU A 65 8.13 -1.51 0.31
C LEU A 65 6.88 -1.08 1.11
N LEU A 66 5.69 -1.43 0.63
CA LEU A 66 4.44 -1.22 1.38
C LEU A 66 4.42 -2.01 2.70
N LEU A 67 4.89 -3.26 2.68
CA LEU A 67 5.00 -4.06 3.90
C LEU A 67 6.01 -3.46 4.89
N VAL A 68 7.17 -3.01 4.42
CA VAL A 68 8.14 -2.30 5.27
C VAL A 68 7.52 -1.05 5.87
N PHE A 69 6.76 -0.28 5.10
CA PHE A 69 6.03 0.89 5.58
C PHE A 69 5.01 0.53 6.68
N ALA A 70 4.23 -0.54 6.49
CA ALA A 70 3.29 -1.03 7.49
C ALA A 70 3.99 -1.47 8.79
N ILE A 71 5.17 -2.11 8.69
CA ILE A 71 6.01 -2.45 9.86
C ILE A 71 6.47 -1.19 10.61
N VAL A 72 6.84 -0.13 9.90
CA VAL A 72 7.23 1.14 10.54
C VAL A 72 6.05 1.78 11.27
N LEU A 73 4.87 1.81 10.64
CA LEU A 73 3.65 2.30 11.27
C LEU A 73 3.30 1.48 12.51
N TYR A 74 3.30 0.15 12.40
CA TYR A 74 3.11 -0.76 13.52
C TYR A 74 4.06 -0.43 14.68
N GLY A 75 5.36 -0.35 14.44
CA GLY A 75 6.35 -0.07 15.47
C GLY A 75 6.12 1.28 16.18
N ARG A 76 5.68 2.31 15.44
CA ARG A 76 5.34 3.63 15.99
C ARG A 76 4.10 3.60 16.86
N LEU A 77 3.05 2.96 16.40
CA LEU A 77 1.79 2.86 17.14
C LEU A 77 1.91 1.90 18.31
N ARG A 78 2.60 0.78 18.14
CA ARG A 78 2.85 -0.20 19.21
C ARG A 78 3.62 0.39 20.40
N SER A 79 4.53 1.32 20.13
CA SER A 79 5.28 2.00 21.21
C SER A 79 4.43 3.00 22.02
N ALA A 80 3.27 3.39 21.51
CA ALA A 80 2.35 4.33 22.17
C ALA A 80 1.14 3.62 22.79
N GLU A 81 0.77 2.43 22.28
CA GLU A 81 -0.38 1.67 22.72
C GLU A 81 -0.05 0.85 23.99
N PRO A 82 -0.92 0.84 25.02
CA PRO A 82 -0.79 -0.06 26.17
C PRO A 82 -0.80 -1.53 25.74
N ALA A 83 -0.23 -2.41 26.57
CA ALA A 83 -0.34 -3.85 26.33
C ALA A 83 -1.81 -4.30 26.34
N PRO A 84 -2.23 -5.25 25.48
CA PRO A 84 -1.42 -6.10 24.59
C PRO A 84 -1.06 -5.51 23.23
N GLY A 85 -1.53 -4.33 22.83
CA GLY A 85 -1.21 -3.69 21.56
C GLY A 85 -1.99 -4.25 20.37
N ALA A 86 -3.25 -4.61 20.58
CA ALA A 86 -4.09 -5.28 19.58
C ALA A 86 -4.37 -4.42 18.35
N VAL A 87 -4.54 -3.10 18.54
CA VAL A 87 -4.86 -2.19 17.42
C VAL A 87 -3.62 -1.99 16.53
N ALA A 88 -2.44 -1.87 17.13
CA ALA A 88 -1.20 -1.82 16.36
C ALA A 88 -0.96 -3.13 15.57
N ILE A 89 -1.28 -4.30 16.14
CA ILE A 89 -1.22 -5.58 15.44
C ILE A 89 -2.16 -5.57 14.22
N ALA A 90 -3.35 -4.97 14.32
CA ALA A 90 -4.28 -4.87 13.19
C ALA A 90 -3.71 -4.01 12.03
N VAL A 91 -2.85 -3.02 12.31
CA VAL A 91 -2.11 -2.29 11.25
C VAL A 91 -1.22 -3.23 10.46
N LEU A 92 -0.43 -4.06 11.15
CA LEU A 92 0.46 -5.02 10.50
C LEU A 92 -0.32 -6.11 9.75
N ALA A 93 -1.38 -6.64 10.37
CA ALA A 93 -2.24 -7.67 9.76
C ALA A 93 -2.92 -7.14 8.48
N GLY A 94 -3.44 -5.90 8.51
CA GLY A 94 -4.02 -5.26 7.34
C GLY A 94 -3.02 -5.05 6.22
N GLY A 95 -1.83 -4.55 6.53
CA GLY A 95 -0.75 -4.41 5.55
C GLY A 95 -0.31 -5.75 4.95
N LEU A 96 -0.17 -6.78 5.76
CA LEU A 96 0.19 -8.12 5.30
C LEU A 96 -0.91 -8.73 4.41
N LEU A 97 -2.19 -8.57 4.80
CA LEU A 97 -3.33 -9.03 4.01
C LEU A 97 -3.37 -8.33 2.64
N ALA A 98 -3.21 -7.01 2.59
CA ALA A 98 -3.19 -6.24 1.35
C ALA A 98 -2.08 -6.73 0.40
N VAL A 99 -0.86 -6.87 0.91
CA VAL A 99 0.30 -7.33 0.15
C VAL A 99 0.13 -8.76 -0.33
N SER A 100 -0.33 -9.67 0.52
CA SER A 100 -0.51 -11.09 0.18
C SER A 100 -1.55 -11.28 -0.91
N LEU A 101 -2.69 -10.60 -0.83
CA LEU A 101 -3.76 -10.68 -1.84
C LEU A 101 -3.28 -10.12 -3.19
N LYS A 102 -2.53 -9.00 -3.17
CA LYS A 102 -1.98 -8.45 -4.41
C LYS A 102 -0.93 -9.37 -5.04
N ILE A 103 -0.01 -9.94 -4.26
CA ILE A 103 0.99 -10.89 -4.77
C ILE A 103 0.33 -12.16 -5.30
N ALA A 104 -0.73 -12.65 -4.66
CA ALA A 104 -1.46 -13.83 -5.10
C ALA A 104 -2.10 -13.69 -6.50
N SER A 105 -2.29 -12.45 -6.99
CA SER A 105 -2.82 -12.21 -8.34
C SER A 105 -1.76 -12.38 -9.44
N PHE A 106 -0.48 -12.26 -9.13
CA PHE A 106 0.59 -12.24 -10.14
C PHE A 106 0.69 -13.52 -10.99
N PRO A 107 0.55 -14.75 -10.44
CA PRO A 107 0.58 -15.95 -11.26
C PRO A 107 -0.48 -15.94 -12.36
N ALA A 108 -1.68 -15.44 -12.10
CA ALA A 108 -2.74 -15.35 -13.11
C ALA A 108 -2.36 -14.43 -14.26
N VAL A 109 -1.83 -13.23 -13.93
CA VAL A 109 -1.32 -12.26 -14.91
C VAL A 109 -0.16 -12.85 -15.72
N MET A 110 0.79 -13.49 -15.03
CA MET A 110 1.95 -14.10 -15.71
C MET A 110 1.52 -15.18 -16.71
N VAL A 111 0.59 -16.06 -16.34
CA VAL A 111 0.08 -17.10 -17.24
C VAL A 111 -0.65 -16.48 -18.42
N LEU A 112 -1.53 -15.51 -18.19
CA LEU A 112 -2.29 -14.83 -19.23
C LEU A 112 -1.37 -14.22 -20.30
N TYR A 113 -0.41 -13.41 -19.89
CA TYR A 113 0.45 -12.70 -20.83
C TYR A 113 1.58 -13.57 -21.41
N SER A 114 2.04 -14.61 -20.70
CA SER A 114 3.07 -15.50 -21.23
C SER A 114 2.54 -16.44 -22.32
N ARG A 115 1.26 -16.79 -22.26
CA ARG A 115 0.60 -17.63 -23.28
C ARG A 115 -0.08 -16.84 -24.38
N GLY A 116 -0.35 -15.55 -24.16
CA GLY A 116 -0.93 -14.65 -25.16
C GLY A 116 -2.12 -15.26 -25.89
N GLY A 117 -2.05 -15.31 -27.22
CA GLY A 117 -3.11 -15.80 -28.09
C GLY A 117 -3.41 -17.31 -28.02
N GLU A 118 -2.62 -18.11 -27.28
CA GLU A 118 -2.82 -19.56 -27.13
C GLU A 118 -3.84 -19.92 -26.04
N THR A 119 -4.24 -18.96 -25.22
CA THR A 119 -5.21 -19.17 -24.12
C THR A 119 -6.62 -19.13 -24.68
N ASP A 120 -7.47 -20.08 -24.28
CA ASP A 120 -8.88 -20.02 -24.65
C ASP A 120 -9.59 -18.82 -23.99
N PRO A 121 -10.61 -18.22 -24.65
CA PRO A 121 -11.22 -16.97 -24.19
C PRO A 121 -11.83 -17.03 -22.79
N ALA A 122 -12.40 -18.17 -22.37
CA ALA A 122 -13.01 -18.31 -21.04
C ALA A 122 -11.93 -18.33 -19.95
N THR A 123 -10.84 -19.05 -20.18
CA THR A 123 -9.69 -19.10 -19.29
C THR A 123 -9.01 -17.74 -19.21
N ALA A 124 -8.82 -17.04 -20.33
CA ALA A 124 -8.24 -15.70 -20.38
C ALA A 124 -9.04 -14.70 -19.55
N TYR A 125 -10.37 -14.71 -19.72
CA TYR A 125 -11.25 -13.88 -18.89
C TYR A 125 -11.16 -14.24 -17.40
N ALA A 126 -11.17 -15.52 -17.06
CA ALA A 126 -11.06 -15.96 -15.67
C ALA A 126 -9.75 -15.51 -15.01
N LEU A 127 -8.61 -15.60 -15.71
CA LEU A 127 -7.31 -15.15 -15.21
C LEU A 127 -7.26 -13.62 -15.00
N MET A 128 -7.84 -12.85 -15.93
CA MET A 128 -7.98 -11.40 -15.78
C MET A 128 -8.87 -11.05 -14.59
N ALA A 129 -10.06 -11.66 -14.51
CA ALA A 129 -10.99 -11.42 -13.41
C ALA A 129 -10.38 -11.79 -12.05
N MET A 130 -9.60 -12.88 -11.99
CA MET A 130 -8.86 -13.27 -10.77
C MET A 130 -7.86 -12.20 -10.32
N ASN A 131 -7.15 -11.57 -11.27
CA ASN A 131 -6.26 -10.44 -10.96
C ASN A 131 -7.04 -9.26 -10.40
N ASP A 132 -8.11 -8.85 -11.08
CA ASP A 132 -8.88 -7.66 -10.73
C ASP A 132 -9.58 -7.81 -9.38
N TYR A 133 -10.24 -8.96 -9.12
CA TYR A 133 -10.84 -9.24 -7.83
C TYR A 133 -9.80 -9.35 -6.70
N SER A 134 -8.64 -9.95 -6.94
CA SER A 134 -7.57 -10.01 -5.94
C SER A 134 -7.07 -8.62 -5.58
N PHE A 135 -6.96 -7.72 -6.57
CA PHE A 135 -6.64 -6.32 -6.32
C PHE A 135 -7.72 -5.62 -5.50
N MET A 136 -9.00 -5.80 -5.84
CA MET A 136 -10.11 -5.24 -5.06
C MET A 136 -10.10 -5.73 -3.61
N PHE A 137 -9.90 -7.03 -3.40
CA PHE A 137 -9.80 -7.57 -2.04
C PHE A 137 -8.57 -7.06 -1.28
N SER A 138 -7.49 -6.69 -1.96
CA SER A 138 -6.34 -6.04 -1.31
C SER A 138 -6.72 -4.70 -0.66
N LEU A 139 -7.71 -3.98 -1.19
CA LEU A 139 -8.24 -2.74 -0.58
C LEU A 139 -8.85 -2.99 0.81
N VAL A 140 -9.41 -4.17 1.07
CA VAL A 140 -9.90 -4.54 2.40
C VAL A 140 -8.73 -4.60 3.39
N GLY A 141 -7.59 -5.14 2.98
CA GLY A 141 -6.37 -5.13 3.79
C GLY A 141 -5.84 -3.71 4.05
N GLN A 142 -5.80 -2.87 3.01
CA GLN A 142 -5.42 -1.45 3.14
C GLN A 142 -6.38 -0.69 4.06
N SER A 143 -7.68 -0.94 3.92
CA SER A 143 -8.74 -0.37 4.78
C SER A 143 -8.54 -0.74 6.25
N LEU A 144 -8.30 -2.02 6.54
CA LEU A 144 -8.01 -2.49 7.90
C LEU A 144 -6.76 -1.81 8.46
N MET A 145 -5.68 -1.74 7.66
CA MET A 145 -4.44 -1.07 8.05
C MET A 145 -4.69 0.40 8.43
N LEU A 146 -5.36 1.17 7.56
CA LEU A 146 -5.59 2.59 7.78
C LEU A 146 -6.66 2.86 8.86
N GLY A 147 -7.69 2.04 8.95
CA GLY A 147 -8.68 2.10 10.03
C GLY A 147 -8.02 1.90 11.40
N ALA A 148 -7.15 0.89 11.51
CA ALA A 148 -6.39 0.65 12.73
C ALA A 148 -5.39 1.78 13.03
N VAL A 149 -4.74 2.36 12.02
CA VAL A 149 -3.91 3.57 12.17
C VAL A 149 -4.74 4.73 12.71
N GLY A 150 -5.94 4.94 12.19
CA GLY A 150 -6.88 5.95 12.67
C GLY A 150 -7.20 5.78 14.15
N VAL A 151 -7.64 4.60 14.53
CA VAL A 151 -8.01 4.27 15.93
C VAL A 151 -6.81 4.40 16.85
N ALA A 152 -5.68 3.74 16.56
CA ALA A 152 -4.50 3.75 17.41
C ALA A 152 -3.92 5.16 17.57
N GLY A 153 -3.81 5.91 16.46
CA GLY A 153 -3.21 7.24 16.47
C GLY A 153 -4.08 8.28 17.20
N ILE A 154 -5.41 8.16 17.14
CA ILE A 154 -6.33 9.04 17.86
C ILE A 154 -6.33 8.73 19.37
N LEU A 155 -6.43 7.44 19.73
CA LEU A 155 -6.56 7.01 21.13
C LEU A 155 -5.24 7.06 21.88
N TYR A 156 -4.17 6.57 21.27
CA TYR A 156 -2.88 6.35 21.96
C TYR A 156 -1.76 7.26 21.46
N GLY A 157 -1.89 7.88 20.30
CA GLY A 157 -0.83 8.73 19.72
C GLY A 157 0.15 7.93 18.86
N GLY A 158 1.46 8.24 18.98
CA GLY A 158 2.52 7.67 18.11
C GLY A 158 2.69 8.39 16.78
N ILE A 159 1.61 8.88 16.19
CA ILE A 159 1.56 9.74 15.01
C ILE A 159 0.68 10.97 15.27
N PRO A 160 0.75 12.03 14.43
CA PRO A 160 -0.15 13.20 14.58
C PRO A 160 -1.63 12.79 14.49
N ARG A 161 -2.47 13.38 15.35
CA ARG A 161 -3.91 13.08 15.36
C ARG A 161 -4.58 13.36 14.00
N TRP A 162 -4.21 14.47 13.33
CA TRP A 162 -4.76 14.79 12.02
C TRP A 162 -4.42 13.73 10.96
N LEU A 163 -3.18 13.18 11.01
CA LEU A 163 -2.74 12.12 10.11
C LEU A 163 -3.46 10.80 10.42
N ALA A 164 -3.68 10.50 11.69
CA ALA A 164 -4.47 9.34 12.11
C ALA A 164 -5.93 9.46 11.63
N ALA A 165 -6.57 10.61 11.87
CA ALA A 165 -7.95 10.85 11.46
C ALA A 165 -8.12 10.77 9.93
N SER A 166 -7.22 11.40 9.16
CA SER A 166 -7.25 11.31 7.69
C SER A 166 -7.04 9.87 7.20
N GLY A 167 -6.14 9.10 7.84
CA GLY A 167 -5.94 7.68 7.54
C GLY A 167 -7.22 6.87 7.79
N GLY A 168 -7.90 7.10 8.91
CA GLY A 168 -9.19 6.46 9.20
C GLY A 168 -10.25 6.75 8.14
N VAL A 169 -10.37 8.01 7.70
CA VAL A 169 -11.31 8.41 6.62
C VAL A 169 -10.98 7.71 5.30
N VAL A 170 -9.70 7.70 4.91
CA VAL A 170 -9.27 6.98 3.70
C VAL A 170 -9.52 5.48 3.83
N GLY A 171 -9.28 4.90 5.00
CA GLY A 171 -9.59 3.50 5.28
C GLY A 171 -11.08 3.17 5.08
N VAL A 172 -11.99 4.02 5.55
CA VAL A 172 -13.44 3.86 5.31
C VAL A 172 -13.76 3.97 3.81
N ALA A 173 -13.17 4.94 3.10
CA ALA A 173 -13.39 5.10 1.66
C ALA A 173 -12.95 3.86 0.86
N LEU A 174 -11.80 3.28 1.20
CA LEU A 174 -11.30 2.04 0.60
C LEU A 174 -12.24 0.85 0.88
N PHE A 175 -12.75 0.74 2.12
CA PHE A 175 -13.67 -0.33 2.49
C PHE A 175 -15.00 -0.22 1.73
N VAL A 176 -15.58 0.97 1.65
CA VAL A 176 -16.81 1.22 0.88
C VAL A 176 -16.59 0.88 -0.59
N ASN A 177 -15.47 1.31 -1.16
CA ASN A 177 -15.12 1.03 -2.54
C ASN A 177 -15.00 -0.48 -2.81
N ALA A 178 -14.28 -1.21 -1.96
CA ALA A 178 -14.15 -2.66 -2.06
C ALA A 178 -15.49 -3.39 -1.88
N SER A 179 -16.31 -2.95 -0.90
CA SER A 179 -17.61 -3.59 -0.57
C SER A 179 -18.68 -3.33 -1.60
N ALA A 180 -18.68 -2.16 -2.23
CA ALA A 180 -19.64 -1.79 -3.26
C ALA A 180 -19.28 -2.34 -4.65
N ASN A 181 -18.19 -3.10 -4.77
CA ASN A 181 -17.67 -3.62 -6.03
C ASN A 181 -17.46 -2.51 -7.08
N LEU A 182 -17.01 -1.33 -6.62
CA LEU A 182 -16.78 -0.16 -7.45
C LEU A 182 -15.44 -0.27 -8.21
N SER A 183 -15.14 -1.46 -8.76
CA SER A 183 -13.86 -1.76 -9.43
C SER A 183 -13.64 -0.96 -10.72
N THR A 184 -14.71 -0.37 -11.24
CA THR A 184 -14.67 0.39 -12.48
C THR A 184 -15.19 1.80 -12.23
N GLY A 185 -14.38 2.80 -12.54
CA GLY A 185 -14.84 4.19 -12.53
C GLY A 185 -14.03 5.13 -11.63
N ALA A 186 -14.44 6.41 -11.67
CA ALA A 186 -13.75 7.50 -10.99
C ALA A 186 -13.63 7.31 -9.46
N THR A 187 -14.61 6.67 -8.82
CA THR A 187 -14.63 6.44 -7.36
C THR A 187 -13.52 5.50 -6.91
N PHE A 188 -13.25 4.44 -7.67
CA PHE A 188 -12.14 3.52 -7.42
C PHE A 188 -10.80 4.27 -7.48
N PHE A 189 -10.58 5.00 -8.55
CA PHE A 189 -9.36 5.75 -8.78
C PHE A 189 -9.11 6.81 -7.70
N VAL A 190 -10.17 7.52 -7.28
CA VAL A 190 -10.07 8.53 -6.21
C VAL A 190 -9.66 7.90 -4.88
N ALA A 191 -10.26 6.77 -4.49
CA ALA A 191 -9.91 6.12 -3.21
C ALA A 191 -8.45 5.65 -3.19
N GLU A 192 -7.95 5.09 -4.29
CA GLU A 192 -6.55 4.67 -4.41
C GLU A 192 -5.59 5.87 -4.41
N LEU A 193 -5.90 6.95 -5.14
CA LEU A 193 -5.11 8.17 -5.09
C LEU A 193 -5.04 8.78 -3.68
N LEU A 194 -6.14 8.78 -2.95
CA LEU A 194 -6.16 9.25 -1.55
C LEU A 194 -5.27 8.37 -0.67
N PHE A 195 -5.25 7.05 -0.89
CA PHE A 195 -4.35 6.14 -0.20
C PHE A 195 -2.88 6.46 -0.51
N LEU A 196 -2.52 6.59 -1.77
CA LEU A 196 -1.15 6.92 -2.19
C LEU A 196 -0.70 8.27 -1.61
N LEU A 197 -1.56 9.29 -1.70
CA LEU A 197 -1.30 10.61 -1.11
C LEU A 197 -1.11 10.51 0.41
N TRP A 198 -1.95 9.74 1.10
CA TRP A 198 -1.81 9.54 2.53
C TRP A 198 -0.47 8.87 2.88
N VAL A 199 -0.05 7.85 2.12
CA VAL A 199 1.25 7.17 2.31
C VAL A 199 2.41 8.15 2.14
N VAL A 200 2.36 9.04 1.13
CA VAL A 200 3.38 10.10 0.93
C VAL A 200 3.46 11.01 2.15
N VAL A 201 2.32 11.56 2.57
CA VAL A 201 2.26 12.50 3.70
C VAL A 201 2.70 11.84 5.00
N ALA A 202 2.30 10.59 5.24
CA ALA A 202 2.71 9.82 6.39
C ALA A 202 4.22 9.56 6.39
N SER A 203 4.79 9.16 5.27
CA SER A 203 6.23 8.91 5.11
C SER A 203 7.05 10.16 5.41
N ILE A 204 6.69 11.30 4.81
CA ILE A 204 7.35 12.59 5.05
C ILE A 204 7.26 12.98 6.53
N THR A 205 6.07 12.87 7.12
CA THR A 205 5.85 13.20 8.54
C THR A 205 6.70 12.34 9.47
N LEU A 206 6.80 11.04 9.20
CA LEU A 206 7.62 10.10 9.98
C LEU A 206 9.11 10.41 9.86
N MET A 207 9.60 10.76 8.66
CA MET A 207 11.01 11.15 8.44
C MET A 207 11.39 12.42 9.22
N ILE A 208 10.55 13.47 9.15
CA ILE A 208 10.78 14.75 9.84
C ILE A 208 10.82 14.53 11.37
N ARG A 209 9.85 13.81 11.93
CA ARG A 209 9.77 13.57 13.38
C ARG A 209 10.91 12.71 13.92
N THR A 210 11.44 11.80 13.13
CA THR A 210 12.62 11.02 13.50
C THR A 210 13.86 11.92 13.59
N GLY A 211 13.95 12.95 12.77
CA GLY A 211 15.02 13.96 12.82
C GLY A 211 14.96 14.87 14.07
N ALA A 212 13.75 15.36 14.41
CA ALA A 212 13.56 16.32 15.51
C ALA A 212 13.87 15.72 16.90
N ARG A 213 13.45 14.48 17.19
CA ARG A 213 13.77 13.78 18.45
C ARG A 213 15.28 13.60 18.66
N SER A 214 16.04 13.47 17.58
CA SER A 214 17.48 13.29 17.64
C SER A 214 18.23 14.54 18.06
N SER A 215 17.80 15.70 17.57
CA SER A 215 18.44 16.97 17.91
C SER A 215 18.18 17.39 19.36
N SER A 216 17.02 17.06 19.91
CA SER A 216 16.71 17.36 21.32
C SER A 216 17.54 16.50 22.29
N LEU A 217 17.79 15.23 21.99
CA LEU A 217 18.62 14.36 22.82
C LEU A 217 20.09 14.80 22.82
N VAL A 218 20.64 15.16 21.66
CA VAL A 218 22.03 15.67 21.56
C VAL A 218 22.17 16.98 22.33
N ARG A 219 21.20 17.89 22.27
CA ARG A 219 21.20 19.12 23.05
C ARG A 219 21.14 18.86 24.56
N ALA A 220 20.35 17.88 24.98
CA ALA A 220 20.27 17.49 26.40
C ALA A 220 21.58 16.88 26.91
N GLU A 221 22.22 16.01 26.13
CA GLU A 221 23.55 15.43 26.49
C GLU A 221 24.62 16.50 26.58
N VAL A 222 24.67 17.45 25.63
CA VAL A 222 25.63 18.58 25.68
C VAL A 222 25.37 19.49 26.88
N ALA A 223 24.10 19.75 27.23
CA ALA A 223 23.76 20.57 28.38
C ALA A 223 24.13 19.89 29.73
N ILE A 224 24.07 18.54 29.81
CA ILE A 224 24.49 17.78 30.99
C ILE A 224 26.02 17.74 31.11
N ALA A 225 26.73 17.60 29.99
CA ALA A 225 28.20 17.54 29.98
C ALA A 225 28.86 18.91 30.29
N ALA A 226 28.11 20.02 30.15
CA ALA A 226 28.55 21.38 30.42
C ALA A 226 28.34 21.84 31.90
N ARG A 227 27.78 20.98 32.75
CA ARG A 227 27.59 21.21 34.19
C ARG A 227 28.59 20.43 35.02
#